data_707c82486e4bda4a1c8acb183e67565e
#
_entry.id   707c82486e4bda4a1c8acb183e67565e
#
_cell.length_a   1.000
_cell.length_b   1.000
_cell.length_c   1.000
_cell.angle_alpha   90.00
_cell.angle_beta   90.00
_cell.angle_gamma   90.00
#
_symmetry.space_group_name_H-M   'P 1'
#
loop_
_entity.id
_entity.type
_entity.pdbx_description
1 polymer ?
#
loop_
_entity_poly.entity_id
_entity_poly.type
_entity_poly.pdbx_seq_one_letter_code
_entity_poly.pdbx_strand_id
1 'polypeptide(L)'
;VGRFGGVTLGLEYIEVDNTILLMTALEDAGYPTYIVGGAVRDTIMGNPIKDLDIATKATPSQVEEVVKSLEGFSYISGSQGAVSIANLVSLVNFPNHKKGQPHDIEIATFRKDLGFERDANGKKDRTKPILVPAQTLKEDLKRRDFTINAIAMTKDFEIVDLLNGKADIEAGIVKAVGKPSLRFNEDPVRMLRALRFSTRYGFELDPATRQAIVDNIEWMERISPPRMRDEMGKVLMQKGGFQELYEIGFIPLLMPELRNIKDLEHNPEYHPEGSVYGHYCAIFDRLGDAVKLSPPAPTPLYFEKFGYRTAGGGASDILAWALLFHDIGKKATAEASTKGDWFSFHAHESVGATIFYDNYGSKAKTSPFEFSRKETDAITWVTLFHLGKFWDSKKFKKVAEMVSHEDFTLLCSVAYFDSSMRSKGDKFAGRMEYLTEIREKVSTIEDATPMPKGFGNTVSEALNIAAGPALGDAIQRIRQMVISGNAKSYEEALDRMR
;
A
#
# COMPACT_ATOMS: atom_id res chain seq x y z
N VAL A 1 13.78 20.64 -5.25
CA VAL A 1 12.52 21.07 -5.87
C VAL A 1 12.84 22.23 -6.80
N GLY A 2 12.78 21.98 -8.11
CA GLY A 2 13.00 22.98 -9.15
C GLY A 2 11.69 23.44 -9.78
N ARG A 3 11.70 24.55 -10.52
CA ARG A 3 10.59 24.95 -11.39
C ARG A 3 11.08 24.97 -12.83
N PHE A 4 10.35 24.31 -13.72
CA PHE A 4 10.59 24.31 -15.15
C PHE A 4 9.29 24.71 -15.85
N GLY A 5 9.32 25.73 -16.72
CA GLY A 5 8.12 26.22 -17.40
C GLY A 5 6.95 26.61 -16.45
N GLY A 6 7.23 27.00 -15.19
CA GLY A 6 6.21 27.31 -14.18
C GLY A 6 5.71 26.11 -13.36
N VAL A 7 6.15 24.89 -13.68
CA VAL A 7 5.76 23.63 -13.01
C VAL A 7 6.70 23.35 -11.84
N THR A 8 6.15 22.92 -10.72
CA THR A 8 6.94 22.47 -9.56
C THR A 8 7.36 21.01 -9.76
N LEU A 9 8.67 20.77 -9.83
CA LEU A 9 9.24 19.45 -10.06
C LEU A 9 9.70 18.83 -8.74
N GLY A 10 9.23 17.64 -8.42
CA GLY A 10 9.82 16.74 -7.43
C GLY A 10 10.91 15.84 -8.04
N LEU A 11 11.07 15.90 -9.37
CA LEU A 11 12.06 15.21 -10.18
C LEU A 11 13.35 16.05 -10.31
N GLU A 12 14.44 15.38 -10.68
CA GLU A 12 15.67 16.07 -11.09
C GLU A 12 15.49 16.68 -12.48
N TYR A 13 16.12 17.83 -12.76
CA TYR A 13 16.04 18.48 -14.07
C TYR A 13 16.40 17.58 -15.23
N ILE A 14 17.37 16.68 -15.03
CA ILE A 14 17.85 15.77 -16.06
C ILE A 14 16.79 14.72 -16.46
N GLU A 15 15.91 14.33 -15.55
CA GLU A 15 14.82 13.41 -15.87
C GLU A 15 13.79 14.06 -16.79
N VAL A 16 13.52 15.36 -16.55
CA VAL A 16 12.62 16.13 -17.38
C VAL A 16 13.23 16.40 -18.76
N ASP A 17 14.51 16.79 -18.82
CA ASP A 17 15.20 17.06 -20.07
C ASP A 17 15.28 15.81 -20.96
N ASN A 18 15.59 14.64 -20.37
CA ASN A 18 15.61 13.36 -21.10
C ASN A 18 14.22 12.96 -21.58
N THR A 19 13.18 13.19 -20.77
CA THR A 19 11.79 12.93 -21.17
C THR A 19 11.40 13.81 -22.36
N ILE A 20 11.73 15.11 -22.33
CA ILE A 20 11.45 16.04 -23.43
C ILE A 20 12.22 15.65 -24.69
N LEU A 21 13.50 15.26 -24.55
CA LEU A 21 14.31 14.80 -25.67
C LEU A 21 13.69 13.58 -26.34
N LEU A 22 13.28 12.60 -25.56
CA LEU A 22 12.61 11.38 -26.06
C LEU A 22 11.26 11.70 -26.74
N MET A 23 10.45 12.58 -26.13
CA MET A 23 9.19 13.01 -26.74
C MET A 23 9.42 13.72 -28.07
N THR A 24 10.43 14.61 -28.12
CA THR A 24 10.80 15.32 -29.36
C THR A 24 11.20 14.36 -30.46
N ALA A 25 12.05 13.37 -30.16
CA ALA A 25 12.46 12.37 -31.14
C ALA A 25 11.28 11.51 -31.67
N LEU A 26 10.33 11.16 -30.80
CA LEU A 26 9.12 10.44 -31.21
C LEU A 26 8.22 11.31 -32.10
N GLU A 27 8.06 12.59 -31.78
CA GLU A 27 7.28 13.54 -32.59
C GLU A 27 7.93 13.82 -33.95
N ASP A 28 9.26 14.00 -33.99
CA ASP A 28 10.02 14.18 -35.23
C ASP A 28 9.93 12.94 -36.14
N ALA A 29 9.79 11.75 -35.55
CA ALA A 29 9.50 10.53 -36.28
C ALA A 29 8.01 10.39 -36.70
N GLY A 30 7.16 11.38 -36.42
CA GLY A 30 5.75 11.43 -36.81
C GLY A 30 4.78 10.78 -35.83
N TYR A 31 5.21 10.50 -34.60
CA TYR A 31 4.37 9.87 -33.57
C TYR A 31 3.93 10.88 -32.50
N PRO A 32 2.69 11.38 -32.51
CA PRO A 32 2.17 12.24 -31.44
C PRO A 32 2.38 11.62 -30.06
N THR A 33 2.95 12.43 -29.14
CA THR A 33 3.42 11.97 -27.85
C THR A 33 3.05 12.97 -26.76
N TYR A 34 2.61 12.48 -25.60
CA TYR A 34 2.12 13.31 -24.50
C TYR A 34 2.54 12.74 -23.15
N ILE A 35 2.78 13.62 -22.18
CA ILE A 35 2.81 13.28 -20.78
C ILE A 35 1.37 13.06 -20.33
N VAL A 36 1.11 12.05 -19.49
CA VAL A 36 -0.26 11.66 -19.11
C VAL A 36 -0.36 11.27 -17.64
N GLY A 37 -1.60 11.13 -17.16
CA GLY A 37 -1.87 10.51 -15.87
C GLY A 37 -1.58 11.38 -14.66
N GLY A 38 -0.90 10.81 -13.67
CA GLY A 38 -0.62 11.45 -12.38
C GLY A 38 0.16 12.74 -12.47
N ALA A 39 1.18 12.78 -13.35
CA ALA A 39 2.02 13.95 -13.56
C ALA A 39 1.21 15.18 -13.97
N VAL A 40 0.28 15.03 -14.92
CA VAL A 40 -0.54 16.14 -15.43
C VAL A 40 -1.50 16.66 -14.35
N ARG A 41 -2.18 15.75 -13.65
CA ARG A 41 -3.03 16.13 -12.52
C ARG A 41 -2.24 16.88 -11.45
N ASP A 42 -1.10 16.34 -11.04
CA ASP A 42 -0.27 16.92 -9.98
C ASP A 42 0.30 18.29 -10.41
N THR A 43 0.61 18.48 -11.71
CA THR A 43 0.95 19.79 -12.29
C THR A 43 -0.18 20.81 -12.13
N ILE A 44 -1.41 20.44 -12.50
CA ILE A 44 -2.58 21.34 -12.40
C ILE A 44 -2.86 21.70 -10.92
N MET A 45 -2.66 20.74 -10.00
CA MET A 45 -2.83 20.94 -8.56
C MET A 45 -1.67 21.71 -7.90
N GLY A 46 -0.58 21.97 -8.61
CA GLY A 46 0.64 22.58 -8.05
C GLY A 46 1.43 21.64 -7.15
N ASN A 47 1.17 20.33 -7.20
CA ASN A 47 1.90 19.32 -6.47
C ASN A 47 3.22 18.96 -7.20
N PRO A 48 4.26 18.54 -6.47
CA PRO A 48 5.48 18.04 -7.09
C PRO A 48 5.23 16.78 -7.91
N ILE A 49 5.70 16.79 -9.18
CA ILE A 49 5.69 15.60 -10.05
C ILE A 49 6.72 14.62 -9.53
N LYS A 50 6.34 13.33 -9.43
CA LYS A 50 7.20 12.25 -8.96
C LYS A 50 7.67 11.34 -10.10
N ASP A 51 6.79 11.03 -11.03
CA ASP A 51 7.03 10.13 -12.15
C ASP A 51 6.43 10.75 -13.41
N LEU A 52 7.05 10.53 -14.56
CA LEU A 52 6.57 10.99 -15.86
C LEU A 52 6.19 9.79 -16.72
N ASP A 53 4.87 9.58 -16.88
CA ASP A 53 4.34 8.57 -17.80
C ASP A 53 4.10 9.21 -19.17
N ILE A 54 4.52 8.53 -20.22
CA ILE A 54 4.33 8.95 -21.62
C ILE A 54 3.29 8.09 -22.30
N ALA A 55 2.43 8.71 -23.07
CA ALA A 55 1.56 8.01 -24.04
C ALA A 55 1.88 8.50 -25.44
N THR A 56 2.02 7.55 -26.39
CA THR A 56 2.38 7.86 -27.78
C THR A 56 1.56 7.05 -28.77
N LYS A 57 1.47 7.53 -30.01
CA LYS A 57 0.91 6.77 -31.12
C LYS A 57 1.87 5.67 -31.63
N ALA A 58 3.16 5.78 -31.33
CA ALA A 58 4.15 4.78 -31.71
C ALA A 58 3.85 3.41 -31.11
N THR A 59 4.03 2.36 -31.89
CA THR A 59 4.07 0.97 -31.38
C THR A 59 5.38 0.72 -30.64
N PRO A 60 5.49 -0.31 -29.79
CA PRO A 60 6.73 -0.64 -29.11
C PRO A 60 7.94 -0.81 -30.02
N SER A 61 7.77 -1.42 -31.19
CA SER A 61 8.86 -1.56 -32.19
C SER A 61 9.30 -0.22 -32.77
N GLN A 62 8.38 0.72 -32.97
CA GLN A 62 8.69 2.06 -33.41
C GLN A 62 9.36 2.90 -32.31
N VAL A 63 8.94 2.73 -31.05
CA VAL A 63 9.62 3.31 -29.89
C VAL A 63 11.06 2.79 -29.79
N GLU A 64 11.28 1.49 -29.95
CA GLU A 64 12.60 0.88 -29.95
C GLU A 64 13.51 1.45 -31.06
N GLU A 65 12.97 1.63 -32.26
CA GLU A 65 13.71 2.19 -33.41
C GLU A 65 14.17 3.64 -33.11
N VAL A 66 13.27 4.48 -32.57
CA VAL A 66 13.59 5.87 -32.19
C VAL A 66 14.63 5.89 -31.06
N VAL A 67 14.46 5.06 -30.02
CA VAL A 67 15.38 5.01 -28.88
C VAL A 67 16.80 4.61 -29.30
N LYS A 68 16.95 3.69 -30.28
CA LYS A 68 18.28 3.31 -30.82
C LYS A 68 19.04 4.45 -31.47
N SER A 69 18.35 5.49 -31.91
CA SER A 69 18.98 6.69 -32.49
C SER A 69 19.43 7.74 -31.43
N LEU A 70 19.03 7.56 -30.17
CA LEU A 70 19.31 8.48 -29.08
C LEU A 70 20.52 8.01 -28.27
N GLU A 71 21.55 8.88 -28.19
CA GLU A 71 22.75 8.58 -27.40
C GLU A 71 22.43 8.50 -25.91
N GLY A 72 22.90 7.45 -25.24
CA GLY A 72 22.69 7.24 -23.81
C GLY A 72 21.34 6.64 -23.44
N PHE A 73 20.43 6.43 -24.36
CA PHE A 73 19.17 5.74 -24.13
C PHE A 73 19.28 4.25 -24.46
N SER A 74 18.53 3.43 -23.72
CA SER A 74 18.41 2.01 -24.02
C SER A 74 16.97 1.54 -23.90
N TYR A 75 16.52 0.73 -24.85
CA TYR A 75 15.22 0.09 -24.84
C TYR A 75 15.30 -1.22 -24.05
N ILE A 76 14.42 -1.39 -23.08
CA ILE A 76 14.32 -2.62 -22.30
C ILE A 76 13.22 -3.48 -22.93
N SER A 77 13.62 -4.54 -23.63
CA SER A 77 12.65 -5.50 -24.17
C SER A 77 11.96 -6.23 -23.02
N GLY A 78 10.63 -6.42 -23.10
CA GLY A 78 9.77 -6.93 -22.04
C GLY A 78 9.99 -8.36 -21.54
N SER A 79 11.22 -8.88 -21.61
CA SER A 79 11.58 -10.21 -21.10
C SER A 79 12.08 -10.21 -19.65
N GLN A 80 12.23 -9.06 -19.01
CA GLN A 80 12.59 -8.97 -17.59
C GLN A 80 11.45 -8.38 -16.74
N GLY A 81 10.35 -9.13 -16.66
CA GLY A 81 9.54 -9.21 -15.42
C GLY A 81 8.57 -8.08 -15.11
N ALA A 82 8.35 -7.05 -15.92
CA ALA A 82 7.31 -6.09 -15.65
C ALA A 82 6.64 -5.58 -16.94
N VAL A 83 5.34 -5.81 -17.03
CA VAL A 83 4.38 -5.07 -17.86
C VAL A 83 4.43 -5.32 -19.35
N SER A 84 4.31 -6.55 -19.76
CA SER A 84 3.68 -6.83 -21.05
C SER A 84 2.16 -6.90 -20.87
N ILE A 85 1.51 -5.76 -20.67
CA ILE A 85 0.06 -5.71 -20.92
C ILE A 85 -0.09 -5.69 -22.44
N ALA A 86 -0.18 -6.90 -23.03
CA ALA A 86 -0.41 -7.12 -24.46
C ALA A 86 0.58 -6.39 -25.40
N ASN A 87 1.86 -6.32 -25.06
CA ASN A 87 2.92 -5.71 -25.88
C ASN A 87 2.67 -4.25 -26.32
N LEU A 88 2.02 -3.45 -25.49
CA LEU A 88 1.72 -2.05 -25.78
C LEU A 88 2.41 -1.06 -24.82
N VAL A 89 3.35 -1.53 -24.01
CA VAL A 89 4.16 -0.69 -23.11
C VAL A 89 5.63 -0.95 -23.38
N SER A 90 6.41 0.12 -23.44
CA SER A 90 7.86 0.11 -23.58
C SER A 90 8.49 0.71 -22.34
N LEU A 91 9.61 0.14 -21.88
CA LEU A 91 10.45 0.73 -20.87
C LEU A 91 11.71 1.26 -21.55
N VAL A 92 12.04 2.51 -21.30
CA VAL A 92 13.23 3.16 -21.81
C VAL A 92 14.08 3.63 -20.64
N ASN A 93 15.32 3.22 -20.64
CA ASN A 93 16.29 3.56 -19.63
C ASN A 93 17.27 4.62 -20.14
N PHE A 94 17.60 5.59 -19.30
CA PHE A 94 18.64 6.57 -19.57
C PHE A 94 19.57 6.73 -18.36
N PRO A 95 20.85 7.10 -18.55
CA PRO A 95 21.81 7.21 -17.46
C PRO A 95 21.44 8.37 -16.53
N ASN A 96 21.41 8.10 -15.23
CA ASN A 96 21.25 9.13 -14.20
C ASN A 96 22.63 9.68 -13.79
N HIS A 97 22.78 10.99 -13.79
CA HIS A 97 24.05 11.65 -13.47
C HIS A 97 24.56 11.42 -12.05
N LYS A 98 23.73 11.02 -11.11
CA LYS A 98 24.14 10.92 -9.69
C LYS A 98 24.73 9.61 -9.24
N LYS A 99 24.82 8.52 -10.00
CA LYS A 99 25.47 7.27 -9.57
C LYS A 99 25.44 6.12 -10.59
N GLY A 100 25.20 6.37 -11.88
CA GLY A 100 25.13 5.28 -12.87
C GLY A 100 23.97 4.29 -12.61
N GLN A 101 22.94 4.71 -11.87
CA GLN A 101 21.70 3.97 -11.74
C GLN A 101 20.77 4.41 -12.87
N PRO A 102 20.24 3.45 -13.62
CA PRO A 102 19.29 3.73 -14.68
C PRO A 102 17.97 4.29 -14.13
N HIS A 103 17.40 5.24 -14.83
CA HIS A 103 16.03 5.71 -14.61
C HIS A 103 15.15 5.21 -15.73
N ASP A 104 14.02 4.61 -15.40
CA ASP A 104 13.11 4.03 -16.38
C ASP A 104 11.94 4.99 -16.66
N ILE A 105 11.69 5.28 -17.95
CA ILE A 105 10.47 5.96 -18.40
C ILE A 105 9.52 4.93 -18.98
N GLU A 106 8.30 4.91 -18.49
CA GLU A 106 7.22 4.08 -19.06
C GLU A 106 6.57 4.81 -20.23
N ILE A 107 6.55 4.16 -21.40
CA ILE A 107 5.92 4.67 -22.61
C ILE A 107 4.79 3.73 -23.02
N ALA A 108 3.57 4.19 -22.90
CA ALA A 108 2.38 3.45 -23.32
C ALA A 108 1.98 3.81 -24.75
N THR A 109 1.82 2.82 -25.63
CA THR A 109 1.14 3.02 -26.92
C THR A 109 -0.32 3.37 -26.68
N PHE A 110 -0.87 4.36 -27.40
CA PHE A 110 -2.31 4.66 -27.36
C PHE A 110 -3.11 3.39 -27.61
N ARG A 111 -4.08 3.09 -26.77
CA ARG A 111 -4.86 1.87 -26.87
C ARG A 111 -6.35 2.06 -26.55
N LYS A 112 -7.11 1.07 -26.99
CA LYS A 112 -8.51 0.85 -26.61
C LYS A 112 -8.61 -0.49 -25.88
N ASP A 113 -9.39 -0.53 -24.84
CA ASP A 113 -9.71 -1.74 -24.12
C ASP A 113 -11.05 -2.28 -24.65
N LEU A 114 -11.02 -3.41 -25.38
CA LEU A 114 -12.22 -4.02 -26.00
C LEU A 114 -12.90 -5.03 -25.07
N GLY A 115 -12.37 -5.24 -23.87
CA GLY A 115 -12.88 -6.18 -22.89
C GLY A 115 -11.90 -7.31 -22.60
N PHE A 116 -12.40 -8.52 -22.40
CA PHE A 116 -11.60 -9.67 -22.01
C PHE A 116 -11.91 -10.88 -22.90
N GLU A 117 -10.92 -11.73 -23.13
CA GLU A 117 -11.14 -13.05 -23.73
C GLU A 117 -12.18 -13.85 -22.89
N ARG A 118 -12.78 -14.85 -23.54
CA ARG A 118 -13.68 -15.77 -22.83
C ARG A 118 -13.01 -17.14 -22.75
N ASP A 119 -13.19 -17.78 -21.59
CA ASP A 119 -12.78 -19.16 -21.41
C ASP A 119 -13.69 -20.13 -22.20
N ALA A 120 -13.38 -21.42 -22.14
CA ALA A 120 -14.13 -22.48 -22.81
C ALA A 120 -15.62 -22.54 -22.41
N ASN A 121 -15.98 -21.97 -21.26
CA ASN A 121 -17.34 -21.90 -20.74
C ASN A 121 -18.05 -20.57 -21.07
N GLY A 122 -17.40 -19.71 -21.88
CA GLY A 122 -17.93 -18.39 -22.25
C GLY A 122 -17.82 -17.32 -21.17
N LYS A 123 -17.18 -17.61 -20.01
CA LYS A 123 -16.92 -16.66 -18.93
C LYS A 123 -15.73 -15.79 -19.29
N LYS A 124 -15.82 -14.49 -18.96
CA LYS A 124 -14.72 -13.52 -19.18
C LYS A 124 -13.48 -13.92 -18.38
N ASP A 125 -12.37 -14.15 -19.08
CA ASP A 125 -11.05 -14.33 -18.47
C ASP A 125 -10.41 -12.97 -18.24
N ARG A 126 -10.50 -12.44 -17.02
CA ARG A 126 -10.00 -11.11 -16.65
C ARG A 126 -8.47 -11.01 -16.60
N THR A 127 -7.77 -12.13 -16.74
CA THR A 127 -6.30 -12.14 -16.87
C THR A 127 -5.86 -11.87 -18.31
N LYS A 128 -6.81 -11.92 -19.27
CA LYS A 128 -6.55 -11.74 -20.70
C LYS A 128 -7.37 -10.59 -21.29
N PRO A 129 -6.97 -9.32 -21.03
CA PRO A 129 -7.61 -8.17 -21.65
C PRO A 129 -7.37 -8.15 -23.16
N ILE A 130 -8.41 -7.83 -23.93
CA ILE A 130 -8.32 -7.60 -25.37
C ILE A 130 -8.00 -6.13 -25.58
N LEU A 131 -6.75 -5.84 -25.93
CA LEU A 131 -6.22 -4.50 -26.14
C LEU A 131 -5.87 -4.30 -27.62
N VAL A 132 -6.22 -3.15 -28.17
CA VAL A 132 -5.84 -2.78 -29.53
C VAL A 132 -5.25 -1.37 -29.55
N PRO A 133 -4.30 -1.07 -30.46
CA PRO A 133 -3.80 0.29 -30.62
C PRO A 133 -4.93 1.26 -30.96
N ALA A 134 -4.92 2.43 -30.31
CA ALA A 134 -5.82 3.55 -30.64
C ALA A 134 -5.16 4.49 -31.66
N GLN A 135 -5.97 5.18 -32.44
CA GLN A 135 -5.47 6.11 -33.46
C GLN A 135 -5.30 7.53 -32.94
N THR A 136 -5.97 7.88 -31.85
CA THR A 136 -6.01 9.21 -31.30
C THR A 136 -5.81 9.23 -29.79
N LEU A 137 -5.24 10.31 -29.28
CA LEU A 137 -5.14 10.59 -27.85
C LEU A 137 -6.51 10.48 -27.14
N LYS A 138 -7.57 11.04 -27.78
CA LYS A 138 -8.92 11.02 -27.22
C LYS A 138 -9.45 9.61 -26.94
N GLU A 139 -9.09 8.66 -27.78
CA GLU A 139 -9.47 7.24 -27.60
C GLU A 139 -8.72 6.64 -26.41
N ASP A 140 -7.43 6.96 -26.23
CA ASP A 140 -6.65 6.51 -25.07
C ASP A 140 -7.16 7.12 -23.77
N LEU A 141 -7.46 8.42 -23.75
CA LEU A 141 -7.99 9.09 -22.56
C LEU A 141 -9.36 8.53 -22.15
N LYS A 142 -10.22 8.17 -23.10
CA LYS A 142 -11.56 7.62 -22.82
C LYS A 142 -11.57 6.28 -22.09
N ARG A 143 -10.50 5.48 -22.15
CA ARG A 143 -10.42 4.20 -21.41
C ARG A 143 -9.95 4.36 -19.97
N ARG A 144 -9.44 5.54 -19.58
CA ARG A 144 -8.90 5.80 -18.25
C ARG A 144 -10.00 5.76 -17.20
N ASP A 145 -9.59 5.70 -15.93
CA ASP A 145 -10.51 5.56 -14.80
C ASP A 145 -11.33 6.83 -14.54
N PHE A 146 -10.67 7.94 -14.27
CA PHE A 146 -11.29 9.20 -13.86
C PHE A 146 -10.83 10.36 -14.73
N THR A 147 -11.70 11.37 -14.87
CA THR A 147 -11.45 12.58 -15.66
C THR A 147 -10.18 13.29 -15.20
N ILE A 148 -9.93 13.36 -13.90
CA ILE A 148 -8.73 13.97 -13.30
C ILE A 148 -7.41 13.24 -13.69
N ASN A 149 -7.47 12.00 -14.15
CA ASN A 149 -6.33 11.22 -14.65
C ASN A 149 -6.36 11.07 -16.18
N ALA A 150 -7.37 11.63 -16.84
CA ALA A 150 -7.58 11.53 -18.27
C ALA A 150 -7.29 12.87 -18.97
N ILE A 151 -6.24 13.53 -18.52
CA ILE A 151 -5.68 14.76 -19.06
C ILE A 151 -4.29 14.46 -19.59
N ALA A 152 -3.88 15.13 -20.66
CA ALA A 152 -2.57 15.03 -21.25
C ALA A 152 -1.84 16.38 -21.23
N MET A 153 -0.53 16.36 -21.45
CA MET A 153 0.30 17.53 -21.51
C MET A 153 1.36 17.35 -22.60
N THR A 154 1.62 18.38 -23.39
CA THR A 154 2.66 18.37 -24.43
C THR A 154 4.05 18.45 -23.80
N LYS A 155 5.10 18.25 -24.62
CA LYS A 155 6.50 18.48 -24.19
C LYS A 155 6.77 19.92 -23.78
N ASP A 156 5.98 20.88 -24.26
CA ASP A 156 6.07 22.32 -23.91
C ASP A 156 5.21 22.65 -22.68
N PHE A 157 4.71 21.64 -21.97
CA PHE A 157 3.86 21.73 -20.77
C PHE A 157 2.48 22.38 -21.02
N GLU A 158 1.99 22.37 -22.25
CA GLU A 158 0.63 22.80 -22.54
C GLU A 158 -0.38 21.71 -22.21
N ILE A 159 -1.44 22.08 -21.45
CA ILE A 159 -2.48 21.13 -21.03
C ILE A 159 -3.42 20.80 -22.19
N VAL A 160 -3.61 19.52 -22.44
CA VAL A 160 -4.56 18.99 -23.42
C VAL A 160 -5.67 18.25 -22.68
N ASP A 161 -6.76 18.94 -22.41
CA ASP A 161 -7.92 18.40 -21.70
C ASP A 161 -9.10 18.16 -22.65
N LEU A 162 -9.34 16.91 -23.01
CA LEU A 162 -10.42 16.51 -23.93
C LEU A 162 -11.67 15.98 -23.23
N LEU A 163 -11.64 15.86 -21.90
CA LEU A 163 -12.68 15.23 -21.09
C LEU A 163 -13.10 16.05 -19.87
N ASN A 164 -12.72 17.34 -19.83
CA ASN A 164 -13.00 18.28 -18.76
C ASN A 164 -12.43 17.91 -17.39
N GLY A 165 -11.32 17.18 -17.36
CA GLY A 165 -10.69 16.75 -16.12
C GLY A 165 -10.10 17.90 -15.31
N LYS A 166 -9.65 18.99 -15.96
CA LYS A 166 -9.17 20.21 -15.29
C LYS A 166 -10.31 20.88 -14.48
N ALA A 167 -11.49 20.98 -15.06
CA ALA A 167 -12.64 21.55 -14.36
C ALA A 167 -13.05 20.68 -13.15
N ASP A 168 -12.97 19.33 -13.26
CA ASP A 168 -13.25 18.42 -12.15
C ASP A 168 -12.17 18.54 -11.04
N ILE A 169 -10.88 18.77 -11.40
CA ILE A 169 -9.83 19.08 -10.42
C ILE A 169 -10.12 20.39 -9.68
N GLU A 170 -10.44 21.47 -10.42
CA GLU A 170 -10.76 22.79 -9.86
C GLU A 170 -12.00 22.74 -8.95
N ALA A 171 -12.99 21.90 -9.30
CA ALA A 171 -14.18 21.67 -8.48
C ALA A 171 -13.98 20.71 -7.30
N GLY A 172 -12.82 20.04 -7.22
CA GLY A 172 -12.55 19.03 -6.19
C GLY A 172 -13.42 17.76 -6.35
N ILE A 173 -13.62 17.28 -7.57
CA ILE A 173 -14.51 16.15 -7.87
C ILE A 173 -13.73 14.99 -8.49
N VAL A 174 -13.97 13.77 -7.99
CA VAL A 174 -13.54 12.51 -8.62
C VAL A 174 -14.69 11.94 -9.43
N LYS A 175 -14.59 12.00 -10.75
CA LYS A 175 -15.60 11.57 -11.70
C LYS A 175 -15.07 10.50 -12.64
N ALA A 176 -15.81 9.39 -12.79
CA ALA A 176 -15.43 8.36 -13.73
C ALA A 176 -15.57 8.85 -15.19
N VAL A 177 -14.64 8.41 -16.06
CA VAL A 177 -14.72 8.74 -17.49
C VAL A 177 -15.91 8.03 -18.12
N GLY A 178 -16.82 8.78 -18.72
CA GLY A 178 -18.01 8.24 -19.38
C GLY A 178 -19.03 7.67 -18.38
N LYS A 179 -19.54 6.45 -18.63
CA LYS A 179 -20.52 5.81 -17.75
C LYS A 179 -19.82 5.02 -16.65
N PRO A 180 -19.99 5.39 -15.35
CA PRO A 180 -19.25 4.79 -14.24
C PRO A 180 -19.38 3.25 -14.16
N SER A 181 -20.62 2.72 -14.31
CA SER A 181 -20.85 1.27 -14.26
C SER A 181 -20.08 0.49 -15.34
N LEU A 182 -19.87 1.08 -16.53
CA LEU A 182 -19.05 0.45 -17.57
C LEU A 182 -17.58 0.43 -17.16
N ARG A 183 -17.07 1.54 -16.62
CA ARG A 183 -15.68 1.65 -16.12
C ARG A 183 -15.38 0.64 -15.01
N PHE A 184 -16.30 0.47 -14.08
CA PHE A 184 -16.17 -0.48 -12.97
C PHE A 184 -16.36 -1.94 -13.42
N ASN A 185 -17.20 -2.21 -14.43
CA ASN A 185 -17.31 -3.54 -15.00
C ASN A 185 -16.05 -3.97 -15.77
N GLU A 186 -15.34 -3.02 -16.39
CA GLU A 186 -14.04 -3.29 -17.04
C GLU A 186 -12.99 -3.67 -16.00
N ASP A 187 -12.86 -2.89 -14.94
CA ASP A 187 -11.93 -3.14 -13.84
C ASP A 187 -12.53 -2.68 -12.50
N PRO A 188 -13.04 -3.62 -11.68
CA PRO A 188 -13.66 -3.30 -10.41
C PRO A 188 -12.72 -2.60 -9.40
N VAL A 189 -11.41 -2.75 -9.54
CA VAL A 189 -10.44 -2.05 -8.66
C VAL A 189 -10.58 -0.53 -8.76
N ARG A 190 -11.15 -0.02 -9.87
CA ARG A 190 -11.43 1.41 -10.03
C ARG A 190 -12.39 1.96 -8.97
N MET A 191 -13.24 1.12 -8.36
CA MET A 191 -14.09 1.53 -7.23
C MET A 191 -13.24 1.92 -6.01
N LEU A 192 -12.25 1.10 -5.64
CA LEU A 192 -11.29 1.44 -4.57
C LEU A 192 -10.42 2.64 -4.92
N ARG A 193 -9.99 2.74 -6.18
CA ARG A 193 -9.23 3.89 -6.69
C ARG A 193 -10.01 5.20 -6.59
N ALA A 194 -11.36 5.17 -6.81
CA ALA A 194 -12.22 6.34 -6.61
C ALA A 194 -12.13 6.84 -5.16
N LEU A 195 -12.27 5.94 -4.18
CA LEU A 195 -12.14 6.26 -2.76
C LEU A 195 -10.73 6.77 -2.42
N ARG A 196 -9.70 6.14 -2.98
CA ARG A 196 -8.32 6.57 -2.78
C ARG A 196 -8.07 8.00 -3.26
N PHE A 197 -8.55 8.37 -4.45
CA PHE A 197 -8.38 9.72 -4.96
C PHE A 197 -9.24 10.74 -4.18
N SER A 198 -10.47 10.37 -3.83
CA SER A 198 -11.34 11.19 -3.00
C SER A 198 -10.66 11.51 -1.65
N THR A 199 -10.25 10.50 -0.89
CA THR A 199 -9.63 10.67 0.44
C THR A 199 -8.24 11.32 0.37
N ARG A 200 -7.42 10.95 -0.63
CA ARG A 200 -6.07 11.49 -0.80
C ARG A 200 -6.05 12.99 -1.08
N TYR A 201 -6.97 13.46 -1.92
CA TYR A 201 -7.02 14.87 -2.34
C TYR A 201 -8.07 15.68 -1.58
N GLY A 202 -8.92 15.04 -0.77
CA GLY A 202 -10.07 15.68 -0.13
C GLY A 202 -11.14 16.07 -1.16
N PHE A 203 -11.25 15.33 -2.26
CA PHE A 203 -12.22 15.55 -3.32
C PHE A 203 -13.50 14.78 -3.05
N GLU A 204 -14.64 15.32 -3.48
CA GLU A 204 -15.92 14.60 -3.42
C GLU A 204 -16.04 13.62 -4.58
N LEU A 205 -16.73 12.50 -4.35
CA LEU A 205 -17.12 11.61 -5.45
C LEU A 205 -18.31 12.23 -6.21
N ASP A 206 -18.20 12.31 -7.53
CA ASP A 206 -19.34 12.62 -8.39
C ASP A 206 -20.53 11.71 -8.02
N PRO A 207 -21.76 12.24 -7.88
CA PRO A 207 -22.91 11.46 -7.40
C PRO A 207 -23.19 10.19 -8.22
N ALA A 208 -23.06 10.26 -9.56
CA ALA A 208 -23.27 9.09 -10.41
C ALA A 208 -22.13 8.05 -10.24
N THR A 209 -20.91 8.53 -9.99
CA THR A 209 -19.75 7.67 -9.69
C THR A 209 -19.95 6.97 -8.35
N ARG A 210 -20.36 7.70 -7.29
CA ARG A 210 -20.66 7.13 -5.97
C ARG A 210 -21.78 6.10 -6.04
N GLN A 211 -22.88 6.44 -6.70
CA GLN A 211 -24.02 5.53 -6.84
C GLN A 211 -23.63 4.23 -7.58
N ALA A 212 -22.83 4.36 -8.63
CA ALA A 212 -22.36 3.18 -9.37
C ALA A 212 -21.42 2.28 -8.54
N ILE A 213 -20.68 2.80 -7.57
CA ILE A 213 -19.92 1.98 -6.62
C ILE A 213 -20.87 1.19 -5.73
N VAL A 214 -21.86 1.84 -5.14
CA VAL A 214 -22.86 1.21 -4.26
C VAL A 214 -23.64 0.13 -5.01
N ASP A 215 -24.12 0.42 -6.21
CA ASP A 215 -24.91 -0.52 -7.03
C ASP A 215 -24.12 -1.76 -7.49
N ASN A 216 -22.79 -1.69 -7.49
CA ASN A 216 -21.94 -2.73 -8.03
C ASN A 216 -20.89 -3.23 -7.03
N ILE A 217 -21.11 -3.00 -5.75
CA ILE A 217 -20.14 -3.33 -4.69
C ILE A 217 -19.74 -4.80 -4.70
N GLU A 218 -20.64 -5.70 -5.05
CA GLU A 218 -20.37 -7.16 -5.16
C GLU A 218 -19.30 -7.50 -6.21
N TRP A 219 -19.03 -6.58 -7.16
CA TRP A 219 -17.96 -6.80 -8.13
C TRP A 219 -16.56 -6.79 -7.51
N MET A 220 -16.44 -6.41 -6.26
CA MET A 220 -15.19 -6.54 -5.49
C MET A 220 -14.68 -7.98 -5.45
N GLU A 221 -15.55 -8.97 -5.40
CA GLU A 221 -15.18 -10.39 -5.46
C GLU A 221 -14.41 -10.79 -6.73
N ARG A 222 -14.42 -9.92 -7.75
CA ARG A 222 -13.71 -10.12 -9.02
C ARG A 222 -12.30 -9.53 -8.99
N ILE A 223 -11.93 -8.80 -7.94
CA ILE A 223 -10.59 -8.22 -7.77
C ILE A 223 -9.69 -9.31 -7.20
N SER A 224 -8.49 -9.46 -7.75
CA SER A 224 -7.52 -10.40 -7.18
C SER A 224 -7.06 -9.95 -5.79
N PRO A 225 -6.82 -10.88 -4.84
CA PRO A 225 -6.43 -10.54 -3.48
C PRO A 225 -5.22 -9.60 -3.36
N PRO A 226 -4.13 -9.72 -4.16
CA PRO A 226 -3.03 -8.76 -4.12
C PRO A 226 -3.46 -7.34 -4.47
N ARG A 227 -4.28 -7.16 -5.53
CA ARG A 227 -4.76 -5.83 -5.95
C ARG A 227 -5.74 -5.24 -4.94
N MET A 228 -6.58 -6.08 -4.35
CA MET A 228 -7.50 -5.68 -3.27
C MET A 228 -6.71 -5.14 -2.08
N ARG A 229 -5.73 -5.92 -1.61
CA ARG A 229 -4.86 -5.54 -0.50
C ARG A 229 -4.13 -4.22 -0.77
N ASP A 230 -3.50 -4.08 -1.94
CA ASP A 230 -2.72 -2.90 -2.32
C ASP A 230 -3.58 -1.63 -2.37
N GLU A 231 -4.70 -1.64 -3.07
CA GLU A 231 -5.55 -0.44 -3.21
C GLU A 231 -6.29 -0.10 -1.91
N MET A 232 -6.79 -1.11 -1.17
CA MET A 232 -7.46 -0.87 0.10
C MET A 232 -6.47 -0.35 1.16
N GLY A 233 -5.26 -0.90 1.22
CA GLY A 233 -4.19 -0.38 2.09
C GLY A 233 -3.88 1.09 1.81
N LYS A 234 -3.81 1.49 0.52
CA LYS A 234 -3.62 2.89 0.13
C LYS A 234 -4.78 3.81 0.54
N VAL A 235 -6.02 3.31 0.57
CA VAL A 235 -7.18 4.07 1.10
C VAL A 235 -7.08 4.23 2.61
N LEU A 236 -6.79 3.13 3.33
CA LEU A 236 -6.66 3.13 4.79
C LEU A 236 -5.57 4.09 5.30
N MET A 237 -4.52 4.31 4.51
CA MET A 237 -3.47 5.27 4.83
C MET A 237 -3.89 6.74 4.67
N GLN A 238 -5.10 7.03 4.23
CA GLN A 238 -5.61 8.39 4.08
C GLN A 238 -6.57 8.74 5.22
N LYS A 239 -6.58 10.00 5.64
CA LYS A 239 -7.60 10.52 6.56
C LYS A 239 -8.99 10.33 5.98
N GLY A 240 -9.94 9.84 6.77
CA GLY A 240 -11.28 9.47 6.33
C GLY A 240 -11.36 8.17 5.53
N GLY A 241 -10.22 7.51 5.25
CA GLY A 241 -10.18 6.32 4.40
C GLY A 241 -10.95 5.13 4.97
N PHE A 242 -10.79 4.85 6.27
CA PHE A 242 -11.57 3.82 6.95
C PHE A 242 -13.06 4.13 6.90
N GLN A 243 -13.43 5.37 7.20
CA GLN A 243 -14.82 5.82 7.19
C GLN A 243 -15.46 5.61 5.82
N GLU A 244 -14.83 6.05 4.73
CA GLU A 244 -15.35 5.88 3.37
C GLU A 244 -15.48 4.40 2.99
N LEU A 245 -14.49 3.57 3.30
CA LEU A 245 -14.55 2.11 3.05
C LEU A 245 -15.68 1.45 3.84
N TYR A 246 -15.94 1.90 5.05
CA TYR A 246 -17.00 1.36 5.90
C TYR A 246 -18.39 1.80 5.44
N GLU A 247 -18.58 3.11 5.22
CA GLU A 247 -19.91 3.69 4.87
C GLU A 247 -20.40 3.25 3.49
N ILE A 248 -19.48 3.08 2.54
CA ILE A 248 -19.81 2.54 1.22
C ILE A 248 -20.11 1.04 1.25
N GLY A 249 -19.67 0.35 2.30
CA GLY A 249 -19.98 -1.06 2.54
C GLY A 249 -18.84 -2.04 2.21
N PHE A 250 -17.66 -1.58 1.81
CA PHE A 250 -16.53 -2.46 1.50
C PHE A 250 -16.04 -3.25 2.72
N ILE A 251 -15.79 -2.58 3.85
CA ILE A 251 -15.37 -3.25 5.08
C ILE A 251 -16.45 -4.24 5.56
N PRO A 252 -17.74 -3.85 5.70
CA PRO A 252 -18.79 -4.79 6.08
C PRO A 252 -18.98 -5.98 5.13
N LEU A 253 -18.68 -5.82 3.84
CA LEU A 253 -18.77 -6.91 2.87
C LEU A 253 -17.60 -7.89 3.01
N LEU A 254 -16.37 -7.37 3.05
CA LEU A 254 -15.15 -8.18 3.03
C LEU A 254 -14.77 -8.75 4.41
N MET A 255 -15.22 -8.10 5.48
CA MET A 255 -14.88 -8.41 6.87
C MET A 255 -16.16 -8.46 7.72
N PRO A 256 -16.88 -9.61 7.72
CA PRO A 256 -18.13 -9.77 8.47
C PRO A 256 -18.00 -9.49 9.97
N GLU A 257 -16.81 -9.67 10.52
CA GLU A 257 -16.47 -9.39 11.91
C GLU A 257 -16.58 -7.89 12.25
N LEU A 258 -16.45 -7.02 11.26
CA LEU A 258 -16.58 -5.57 11.43
C LEU A 258 -17.96 -5.04 11.04
N ARG A 259 -18.95 -5.89 10.74
CA ARG A 259 -20.34 -5.45 10.52
C ARG A 259 -20.95 -4.97 11.84
N ASN A 260 -21.73 -3.88 11.78
CA ASN A 260 -22.50 -3.35 12.91
C ASN A 260 -21.67 -2.91 14.12
N ILE A 261 -20.39 -2.57 13.91
CA ILE A 261 -19.52 -2.08 14.99
C ILE A 261 -19.89 -0.66 15.44
N LYS A 262 -20.81 0.01 14.76
CA LYS A 262 -21.43 1.27 15.20
C LYS A 262 -22.29 1.10 16.44
N ASP A 263 -22.89 -0.08 16.61
CA ASP A 263 -23.79 -0.40 17.71
C ASP A 263 -23.04 -0.91 18.95
N LEU A 264 -21.73 -1.06 18.86
CA LEU A 264 -20.89 -1.56 19.95
C LEU A 264 -20.23 -0.41 20.68
N GLU A 265 -20.95 0.18 21.64
CA GLU A 265 -20.44 1.28 22.46
C GLU A 265 -19.36 0.84 23.44
N HIS A 266 -18.28 1.61 23.51
CA HIS A 266 -17.25 1.47 24.53
C HIS A 266 -17.65 2.15 25.84
N ASN A 267 -16.96 1.81 26.94
CA ASN A 267 -17.05 2.58 28.17
C ASN A 267 -16.53 4.02 27.93
N PRO A 268 -17.38 5.05 28.08
CA PRO A 268 -17.04 6.43 27.74
C PRO A 268 -15.94 7.02 28.66
N GLU A 269 -15.69 6.41 29.82
CA GLU A 269 -14.59 6.82 30.71
C GLU A 269 -13.20 6.61 30.06
N TYR A 270 -13.08 5.57 29.22
CA TYR A 270 -11.79 5.17 28.62
C TYR A 270 -11.74 5.48 27.12
N HIS A 271 -12.89 5.57 26.46
CA HIS A 271 -13.05 5.72 25.03
C HIS A 271 -14.03 6.85 24.70
N PRO A 272 -13.58 8.13 24.77
CA PRO A 272 -14.42 9.28 24.48
C PRO A 272 -14.92 9.33 23.03
N GLU A 273 -14.30 8.57 22.14
CA GLU A 273 -14.71 8.39 20.75
C GLU A 273 -15.99 7.55 20.58
N GLY A 274 -16.53 6.97 21.66
CA GLY A 274 -17.80 6.25 21.69
C GLY A 274 -17.69 4.79 21.25
N SER A 275 -18.25 4.46 20.09
CA SER A 275 -18.34 3.08 19.61
C SER A 275 -17.03 2.52 19.06
N VAL A 276 -16.99 1.19 18.83
CA VAL A 276 -15.88 0.53 18.12
C VAL A 276 -15.65 1.17 16.75
N TYR A 277 -16.73 1.56 16.04
CA TYR A 277 -16.61 2.30 14.79
C TYR A 277 -15.92 3.67 14.97
N GLY A 278 -16.34 4.44 15.98
CA GLY A 278 -15.72 5.73 16.31
C GLY A 278 -14.23 5.59 16.62
N HIS A 279 -13.85 4.53 17.34
CA HIS A 279 -12.46 4.19 17.63
C HIS A 279 -11.64 3.95 16.36
N TYR A 280 -12.12 3.14 15.43
CA TYR A 280 -11.46 2.94 14.15
C TYR A 280 -11.34 4.25 13.35
N CYS A 281 -12.39 5.05 13.25
CA CYS A 281 -12.34 6.35 12.57
C CYS A 281 -11.25 7.25 13.15
N ALA A 282 -11.19 7.39 14.48
CA ALA A 282 -10.22 8.23 15.16
C ALA A 282 -8.77 7.76 14.94
N ILE A 283 -8.51 6.45 15.00
CA ILE A 283 -7.19 5.86 14.73
C ILE A 283 -6.74 6.13 13.29
N PHE A 284 -7.61 5.87 12.32
CA PHE A 284 -7.26 6.04 10.91
C PHE A 284 -7.14 7.51 10.48
N ASP A 285 -7.91 8.40 11.06
CA ASP A 285 -7.76 9.84 10.85
C ASP A 285 -6.38 10.32 11.35
N ARG A 286 -5.97 9.86 12.52
CA ARG A 286 -4.66 10.17 13.07
C ARG A 286 -3.52 9.57 12.24
N LEU A 287 -3.68 8.35 11.74
CA LEU A 287 -2.74 7.75 10.80
C LEU A 287 -2.62 8.59 9.53
N GLY A 288 -3.74 9.00 8.93
CA GLY A 288 -3.76 9.83 7.74
C GLY A 288 -3.11 11.21 7.94
N ASP A 289 -3.32 11.84 9.11
CA ASP A 289 -2.64 13.09 9.45
C ASP A 289 -1.12 12.87 9.60
N ALA A 290 -0.67 11.78 10.24
CA ALA A 290 0.74 11.45 10.38
C ALA A 290 1.43 11.17 9.02
N VAL A 291 0.72 10.57 8.07
CA VAL A 291 1.23 10.30 6.71
C VAL A 291 1.37 11.58 5.87
N LYS A 292 0.49 12.57 6.07
CA LYS A 292 0.53 13.86 5.35
C LYS A 292 1.69 14.75 5.77
N LEU A 293 2.14 14.64 7.02
CA LEU A 293 3.25 15.41 7.54
C LEU A 293 4.58 14.85 7.01
N SER A 294 5.15 15.47 6.00
CA SER A 294 6.46 15.09 5.43
C SER A 294 7.36 16.33 5.28
N PRO A 295 8.52 16.43 6.00
CA PRO A 295 8.94 15.54 7.09
C PRO A 295 7.94 15.60 8.24
N PRO A 296 7.76 14.51 8.96
CA PRO A 296 6.81 14.47 10.06
C PRO A 296 7.12 15.60 11.05
N ALA A 297 6.07 16.33 11.50
CA ALA A 297 6.13 17.02 12.77
C ALA A 297 6.67 16.03 13.82
N PRO A 298 7.22 16.48 14.96
CA PRO A 298 7.81 15.57 15.94
C PRO A 298 6.76 14.56 16.43
N THR A 299 6.46 13.65 15.53
CA THR A 299 5.82 12.39 15.86
C THR A 299 6.84 11.60 16.65
N PRO A 300 6.44 10.94 17.73
CA PRO A 300 7.38 10.20 18.56
C PRO A 300 8.28 9.36 17.67
N LEU A 301 9.56 9.29 17.96
CA LEU A 301 10.74 8.65 17.35
C LEU A 301 10.51 7.41 16.45
N TYR A 302 9.29 6.90 16.35
CA TYR A 302 8.88 5.66 15.73
C TYR A 302 8.75 5.73 14.20
N PHE A 303 8.35 6.88 13.64
CA PHE A 303 8.20 7.04 12.20
C PHE A 303 9.52 7.39 11.48
N GLU A 304 10.40 8.16 12.12
CA GLU A 304 11.64 8.63 11.49
C GLU A 304 12.79 7.62 11.53
N LYS A 305 12.92 6.87 12.62
CA LYS A 305 14.08 6.02 12.87
C LYS A 305 13.93 4.58 12.34
N PHE A 306 12.71 4.10 12.18
CA PHE A 306 12.42 2.68 11.92
C PHE A 306 11.62 2.41 10.65
N GLY A 307 11.57 3.41 9.76
CA GLY A 307 11.31 3.29 8.34
C GLY A 307 10.44 2.12 7.89
N TYR A 308 9.15 2.06 8.26
CA TYR A 308 8.19 1.37 7.42
C TYR A 308 8.04 2.15 6.10
N ARG A 309 9.17 2.34 5.42
CA ARG A 309 9.22 2.87 4.06
C ARG A 309 9.37 1.69 3.12
N THR A 310 8.50 1.59 2.15
CA THR A 310 8.71 0.74 0.99
C THR A 310 10.01 1.12 0.30
N ALA A 311 10.61 0.24 -0.48
CA ALA A 311 11.82 0.52 -1.26
C ALA A 311 11.72 1.79 -2.14
N GLY A 312 10.50 2.33 -2.36
CA GLY A 312 10.21 3.61 -3.01
C GLY A 312 10.01 4.80 -2.07
N GLY A 313 10.31 4.69 -0.76
CA GLY A 313 10.26 5.81 0.20
C GLY A 313 8.87 6.13 0.77
N GLY A 314 7.83 5.37 0.45
CA GLY A 314 6.49 5.48 1.03
C GLY A 314 6.37 4.78 2.40
N ALA A 315 5.38 5.18 3.22
CA ALA A 315 5.04 4.43 4.42
C ALA A 315 4.54 3.03 4.05
N SER A 316 4.97 1.99 4.77
CA SER A 316 4.46 0.65 4.56
C SER A 316 3.00 0.58 5.00
N ASP A 317 2.15 -0.02 4.17
CA ASP A 317 0.74 -0.24 4.47
C ASP A 317 0.49 -1.27 5.57
N ILE A 318 1.53 -2.02 5.99
CA ILE A 318 1.41 -3.05 7.04
C ILE A 318 0.89 -2.48 8.36
N LEU A 319 1.24 -1.23 8.69
CA LEU A 319 0.71 -0.55 9.87
C LEU A 319 -0.80 -0.31 9.75
N ALA A 320 -1.29 0.12 8.59
CA ALA A 320 -2.72 0.29 8.37
C ALA A 320 -3.49 -1.03 8.51
N TRP A 321 -2.92 -2.13 7.99
CA TRP A 321 -3.48 -3.47 8.14
C TRP A 321 -3.43 -3.97 9.59
N ALA A 322 -2.33 -3.76 10.30
CA ALA A 322 -2.23 -4.11 11.70
C ALA A 322 -3.25 -3.32 12.56
N LEU A 323 -3.46 -2.03 12.26
CA LEU A 323 -4.50 -1.21 12.87
C LEU A 323 -5.91 -1.67 12.49
N LEU A 324 -6.13 -2.18 11.29
CA LEU A 324 -7.44 -2.72 10.90
C LEU A 324 -7.79 -4.00 11.67
N PHE A 325 -6.79 -4.84 11.93
CA PHE A 325 -7.00 -6.14 12.55
C PHE A 325 -6.83 -6.17 14.07
N HIS A 326 -6.23 -5.14 14.72
CA HIS A 326 -5.91 -5.19 16.16
C HIS A 326 -7.14 -5.48 17.04
N ASP A 327 -8.27 -4.94 16.68
CA ASP A 327 -9.54 -5.02 17.42
C ASP A 327 -10.61 -5.88 16.75
N ILE A 328 -10.28 -6.68 15.72
CA ILE A 328 -11.25 -7.47 14.96
C ILE A 328 -12.03 -8.49 15.82
N GLY A 329 -11.48 -8.87 16.97
CA GLY A 329 -12.13 -9.78 17.91
C GLY A 329 -13.23 -9.13 18.75
N LYS A 330 -13.35 -7.81 18.80
CA LYS A 330 -14.28 -7.12 19.69
C LYS A 330 -15.74 -7.53 19.48
N LYS A 331 -16.21 -7.64 18.25
CA LYS A 331 -17.59 -8.05 18.00
C LYS A 331 -17.89 -9.47 18.50
N ALA A 332 -16.95 -10.39 18.33
CA ALA A 332 -17.13 -11.79 18.76
C ALA A 332 -17.10 -11.94 20.28
N THR A 333 -16.54 -10.97 21.01
CA THR A 333 -16.39 -11.00 22.47
C THR A 333 -17.21 -9.90 23.17
N ALA A 334 -18.14 -9.27 22.45
CA ALA A 334 -18.96 -8.21 23.01
C ALA A 334 -19.97 -8.78 24.05
N GLU A 335 -19.86 -8.29 25.28
CA GLU A 335 -20.78 -8.59 26.39
C GLU A 335 -21.34 -7.28 26.92
N ALA A 336 -22.67 -7.19 27.02
CA ALA A 336 -23.34 -6.01 27.55
C ALA A 336 -22.89 -5.75 29.02
N SER A 337 -22.52 -4.52 29.31
CA SER A 337 -22.12 -4.13 30.68
C SER A 337 -23.35 -4.09 31.60
N THR A 338 -23.16 -4.52 32.84
CA THR A 338 -24.17 -4.35 33.91
C THR A 338 -24.09 -2.96 34.56
N LYS A 339 -23.13 -2.13 34.17
CA LYS A 339 -22.82 -0.83 34.79
C LYS A 339 -23.22 0.39 33.93
N GLY A 340 -23.74 0.16 32.72
CA GLY A 340 -24.15 1.19 31.81
C GLY A 340 -24.36 0.66 30.38
N ASP A 341 -24.74 1.54 29.46
CA ASP A 341 -25.13 1.21 28.09
C ASP A 341 -23.87 1.06 27.19
N TRP A 342 -22.93 0.20 27.58
CA TRP A 342 -21.73 -0.10 26.81
C TRP A 342 -21.41 -1.61 26.85
N PHE A 343 -20.44 -2.03 26.04
CA PHE A 343 -19.95 -3.39 25.97
C PHE A 343 -18.56 -3.55 26.60
N SER A 344 -18.31 -4.71 27.18
CA SER A 344 -16.98 -5.22 27.51
C SER A 344 -16.52 -6.21 26.45
N PHE A 345 -15.20 -6.29 26.24
CA PHE A 345 -14.61 -7.09 25.15
C PHE A 345 -13.46 -7.97 25.72
N HIS A 346 -13.83 -8.92 26.58
CA HIS A 346 -12.82 -9.75 27.24
C HIS A 346 -12.16 -10.72 26.24
N ALA A 347 -10.83 -10.79 26.28
CA ALA A 347 -10.00 -11.64 25.44
C ALA A 347 -10.13 -11.38 23.92
N HIS A 348 -10.60 -10.18 23.51
CA HIS A 348 -10.73 -9.85 22.09
C HIS A 348 -9.39 -9.90 21.32
N GLU A 349 -8.27 -9.67 22.00
CA GLU A 349 -6.93 -9.80 21.45
C GLU A 349 -6.60 -11.23 21.01
N SER A 350 -6.97 -12.21 21.81
CA SER A 350 -6.72 -13.64 21.51
C SER A 350 -7.68 -14.15 20.43
N VAL A 351 -8.96 -13.77 20.53
CA VAL A 351 -9.98 -14.10 19.55
C VAL A 351 -9.67 -13.42 18.21
N GLY A 352 -9.29 -12.15 18.25
CA GLY A 352 -8.92 -11.38 17.06
C GLY A 352 -7.71 -11.95 16.34
N ALA A 353 -6.67 -12.35 17.06
CA ALA A 353 -5.49 -12.99 16.49
C ALA A 353 -5.85 -14.32 15.79
N THR A 354 -6.75 -15.10 16.38
CA THR A 354 -7.25 -16.35 15.77
C THR A 354 -8.08 -16.06 14.52
N ILE A 355 -9.02 -15.11 14.58
CA ILE A 355 -9.83 -14.69 13.42
C ILE A 355 -8.93 -14.24 12.27
N PHE A 356 -7.96 -13.37 12.54
CA PHE A 356 -7.06 -12.91 11.51
C PHE A 356 -6.26 -14.06 10.89
N TYR A 357 -5.62 -14.88 11.70
CA TYR A 357 -4.78 -15.98 11.23
C TYR A 357 -5.54 -16.97 10.35
N ASP A 358 -6.76 -17.37 10.78
CA ASP A 358 -7.55 -18.40 10.12
C ASP A 358 -8.29 -17.89 8.87
N ASN A 359 -8.83 -16.65 8.93
CA ASN A 359 -9.70 -16.12 7.87
C ASN A 359 -8.97 -15.22 6.86
N TYR A 360 -7.88 -14.56 7.27
CA TYR A 360 -7.20 -13.53 6.47
C TYR A 360 -5.71 -13.78 6.25
N GLY A 361 -5.08 -14.62 7.07
CA GLY A 361 -3.64 -14.90 7.00
C GLY A 361 -3.23 -15.67 5.73
N SER A 362 -1.93 -15.85 5.55
CA SER A 362 -1.31 -16.40 4.35
C SER A 362 -1.78 -17.82 3.96
N LYS A 363 -2.40 -18.55 4.87
CA LYS A 363 -2.96 -19.89 4.63
C LYS A 363 -4.48 -19.90 4.38
N ALA A 364 -5.14 -18.76 4.55
CA ALA A 364 -6.58 -18.63 4.37
C ALA A 364 -6.94 -18.68 2.88
N LYS A 365 -7.60 -19.77 2.45
CA LYS A 365 -7.93 -20.01 1.03
C LYS A 365 -8.99 -19.05 0.47
N THR A 366 -9.82 -18.48 1.32
CA THR A 366 -10.95 -17.61 0.95
C THR A 366 -10.73 -16.16 1.33
N SER A 367 -9.52 -15.81 1.77
CA SER A 367 -9.19 -14.42 2.12
C SER A 367 -9.36 -13.51 0.92
N PRO A 368 -10.03 -12.36 1.07
CA PRO A 368 -10.07 -11.33 0.04
C PRO A 368 -8.73 -10.58 -0.10
N PHE A 369 -7.78 -10.84 0.79
CA PHE A 369 -6.46 -10.22 0.83
C PHE A 369 -5.36 -11.26 0.69
N GLU A 370 -4.22 -10.84 0.18
CA GLU A 370 -3.02 -11.68 0.14
C GLU A 370 -1.95 -11.09 1.05
N PHE A 371 -1.62 -11.83 2.11
CA PHE A 371 -0.52 -11.53 3.02
C PHE A 371 0.57 -12.59 2.88
N SER A 372 1.81 -12.16 2.90
CA SER A 372 2.94 -13.08 3.06
C SER A 372 2.91 -13.75 4.45
N ARG A 373 3.65 -14.85 4.62
CA ARG A 373 3.78 -15.48 5.93
C ARG A 373 4.34 -14.51 6.98
N LYS A 374 5.38 -13.74 6.61
CA LYS A 374 5.99 -12.73 7.50
C LYS A 374 4.97 -11.70 7.98
N GLU A 375 4.17 -11.15 7.08
CA GLU A 375 3.12 -10.18 7.43
C GLU A 375 2.01 -10.81 8.28
N THR A 376 1.62 -12.06 7.98
CA THR A 376 0.65 -12.80 8.79
C THR A 376 1.12 -12.98 10.21
N ASP A 377 2.36 -13.43 10.39
CA ASP A 377 2.96 -13.67 11.70
C ASP A 377 3.06 -12.34 12.48
N ALA A 378 3.50 -11.25 11.82
CA ALA A 378 3.60 -9.92 12.41
C ALA A 378 2.26 -9.35 12.87
N ILE A 379 1.23 -9.36 12.00
CA ILE A 379 -0.11 -8.86 12.34
C ILE A 379 -0.74 -9.70 13.44
N THR A 380 -0.63 -11.03 13.37
CA THR A 380 -1.16 -11.95 14.41
C THR A 380 -0.53 -11.63 15.76
N TRP A 381 0.79 -11.45 15.79
CA TRP A 381 1.53 -11.14 17.01
C TRP A 381 1.12 -9.77 17.57
N VAL A 382 1.03 -8.75 16.73
CA VAL A 382 0.57 -7.40 17.13
C VAL A 382 -0.85 -7.44 17.67
N THR A 383 -1.78 -8.11 16.98
CA THR A 383 -3.17 -8.26 17.43
C THR A 383 -3.25 -8.93 18.81
N LEU A 384 -2.43 -9.94 19.06
CA LEU A 384 -2.41 -10.64 20.35
C LEU A 384 -1.87 -9.78 21.49
N PHE A 385 -0.90 -8.90 21.22
CA PHE A 385 -0.15 -8.17 22.27
C PHE A 385 -0.37 -6.66 22.27
N HIS A 386 -1.26 -6.07 21.48
CA HIS A 386 -1.49 -4.62 21.40
C HIS A 386 -1.95 -4.03 22.76
N LEU A 387 -2.62 -4.82 23.60
CA LEU A 387 -2.99 -4.39 24.94
C LEU A 387 -1.80 -4.46 25.91
N GLY A 388 -1.45 -3.32 26.50
CA GLY A 388 -0.33 -3.18 27.43
C GLY A 388 -0.41 -4.01 28.74
N LYS A 389 -1.52 -4.71 28.99
CA LYS A 389 -1.71 -5.53 30.21
C LYS A 389 -0.73 -6.69 30.35
N PHE A 390 -0.10 -7.11 29.26
CA PHE A 390 0.84 -8.23 29.24
C PHE A 390 2.31 -7.82 29.24
N TRP A 391 2.62 -6.52 29.02
CA TRP A 391 4.00 -6.05 28.78
C TRP A 391 4.93 -6.24 29.97
N ASP A 392 4.42 -6.19 31.20
CA ASP A 392 5.22 -6.45 32.41
C ASP A 392 5.45 -7.93 32.68
N SER A 393 4.77 -8.80 31.94
CA SER A 393 4.87 -10.25 32.18
C SER A 393 6.23 -10.79 31.70
N LYS A 394 6.77 -11.79 32.45
CA LYS A 394 7.96 -12.54 32.02
C LYS A 394 7.76 -13.17 30.64
N LYS A 395 6.52 -13.56 30.29
CA LYS A 395 6.16 -14.16 29.00
C LYS A 395 6.31 -13.15 27.87
N PHE A 396 5.84 -11.92 28.05
CA PHE A 396 5.99 -10.86 27.04
C PHE A 396 7.45 -10.50 26.83
N LYS A 397 8.22 -10.29 27.90
CA LYS A 397 9.66 -9.98 27.80
C LYS A 397 10.40 -11.05 27.00
N LYS A 398 10.13 -12.34 27.27
CA LYS A 398 10.70 -13.45 26.54
C LYS A 398 10.28 -13.49 25.08
N VAL A 399 9.02 -13.14 24.77
CA VAL A 399 8.53 -13.05 23.39
C VAL A 399 9.11 -11.86 22.67
N ALA A 400 9.21 -10.70 23.31
CA ALA A 400 9.80 -9.49 22.73
C ALA A 400 11.29 -9.70 22.33
N GLU A 401 12.03 -10.53 23.08
CA GLU A 401 13.39 -10.95 22.72
C GLU A 401 13.44 -11.89 21.50
N MET A 402 12.31 -12.45 21.08
CA MET A 402 12.21 -13.45 20.01
C MET A 402 11.70 -12.87 18.68
N VAL A 403 11.07 -11.70 18.69
CA VAL A 403 10.52 -11.06 17.48
C VAL A 403 11.55 -10.14 16.83
N SER A 404 11.38 -9.88 15.55
CA SER A 404 12.23 -8.95 14.84
C SER A 404 12.04 -7.52 15.35
N HIS A 405 13.08 -6.69 15.20
CA HIS A 405 13.00 -5.26 15.51
C HIS A 405 11.84 -4.57 14.74
N GLU A 406 11.61 -4.98 13.47
CA GLU A 406 10.52 -4.47 12.64
C GLU A 406 9.15 -4.80 13.26
N ASP A 407 8.94 -6.06 13.66
CA ASP A 407 7.67 -6.50 14.24
C ASP A 407 7.42 -5.85 15.61
N PHE A 408 8.47 -5.66 16.40
CA PHE A 408 8.37 -4.94 17.67
C PHE A 408 8.03 -3.46 17.47
N THR A 409 8.62 -2.83 16.44
CA THR A 409 8.29 -1.45 16.06
C THR A 409 6.84 -1.33 15.58
N LEU A 410 6.33 -2.33 14.85
CA LEU A 410 4.93 -2.39 14.46
C LEU A 410 4.00 -2.45 15.68
N LEU A 411 4.31 -3.28 16.68
CA LEU A 411 3.55 -3.34 17.94
C LEU A 411 3.54 -1.98 18.65
N CYS A 412 4.70 -1.33 18.77
CA CYS A 412 4.81 0.00 19.39
C CYS A 412 3.94 1.03 18.66
N SER A 413 3.96 0.99 17.33
CA SER A 413 3.16 1.89 16.50
C SER A 413 1.67 1.67 16.69
N VAL A 414 1.20 0.41 16.65
CA VAL A 414 -0.21 0.09 16.90
C VAL A 414 -0.63 0.53 18.30
N ALA A 415 0.16 0.20 19.31
CA ALA A 415 -0.11 0.61 20.70
C ALA A 415 -0.16 2.14 20.87
N TYR A 416 0.68 2.88 20.11
CA TYR A 416 0.66 4.34 20.08
C TYR A 416 -0.67 4.86 19.54
N PHE A 417 -1.10 4.40 18.37
CA PHE A 417 -2.35 4.85 17.77
C PHE A 417 -3.57 4.45 18.61
N ASP A 418 -3.64 3.21 19.09
CA ASP A 418 -4.72 2.74 19.97
C ASP A 418 -4.81 3.54 21.28
N SER A 419 -3.69 3.70 22.00
CA SER A 419 -3.68 4.35 23.31
C SER A 419 -3.84 5.87 23.24
N SER A 420 -3.49 6.49 22.13
CA SER A 420 -3.55 7.94 21.96
C SER A 420 -4.99 8.50 21.95
N MET A 421 -5.98 7.63 21.82
CA MET A 421 -7.41 7.97 21.87
C MET A 421 -7.98 7.96 23.29
N ARG A 422 -7.23 7.44 24.28
CA ARG A 422 -7.73 7.28 25.64
C ARG A 422 -7.62 8.56 26.47
N SER A 423 -8.61 8.84 27.29
CA SER A 423 -8.74 10.08 28.10
C SER A 423 -7.68 10.28 29.19
N LYS A 424 -6.86 9.27 29.52
CA LYS A 424 -5.88 9.31 30.63
C LYS A 424 -4.43 9.33 30.09
N GLY A 425 -3.98 10.52 29.64
CA GLY A 425 -2.67 10.74 28.99
C GLY A 425 -1.42 10.34 29.79
N ASP A 426 -1.42 10.42 31.12
CA ASP A 426 -0.21 10.18 31.93
C ASP A 426 0.28 8.71 31.89
N LYS A 427 -0.65 7.75 31.80
CA LYS A 427 -0.28 6.33 31.69
C LYS A 427 0.26 5.96 30.31
N PHE A 428 -0.08 6.76 29.30
CA PHE A 428 0.38 6.55 27.92
C PHE A 428 1.87 6.86 27.77
N ALA A 429 2.33 8.01 28.29
CA ALA A 429 3.73 8.40 28.21
C ALA A 429 4.65 7.34 28.85
N GLY A 430 4.33 6.87 30.05
CA GLY A 430 5.11 5.82 30.73
C GLY A 430 5.11 4.48 30.00
N ARG A 431 4.00 4.11 29.31
CA ARG A 431 3.96 2.90 28.48
C ARG A 431 4.83 3.02 27.26
N MET A 432 4.84 4.17 26.61
CA MET A 432 5.66 4.41 25.43
C MET A 432 7.15 4.47 25.78
N GLU A 433 7.51 5.08 26.89
CA GLU A 433 8.88 5.07 27.43
C GLU A 433 9.36 3.63 27.68
N TYR A 434 8.55 2.81 28.34
CA TYR A 434 8.84 1.40 28.61
C TYR A 434 9.03 0.57 27.32
N LEU A 435 8.15 0.74 26.33
CA LEU A 435 8.32 0.08 25.03
C LEU A 435 9.58 0.53 24.30
N THR A 436 9.93 1.82 24.42
CA THR A 436 11.17 2.36 23.86
C THR A 436 12.39 1.71 24.47
N GLU A 437 12.43 1.58 25.80
CA GLU A 437 13.54 0.91 26.50
C GLU A 437 13.71 -0.57 26.07
N ILE A 438 12.60 -1.31 25.99
CA ILE A 438 12.67 -2.72 25.53
C ILE A 438 13.18 -2.77 24.11
N ARG A 439 12.68 -1.92 23.22
CA ARG A 439 13.09 -1.88 21.82
C ARG A 439 14.58 -1.56 21.66
N GLU A 440 15.08 -0.58 22.41
CA GLU A 440 16.50 -0.22 22.39
C GLU A 440 17.38 -1.38 22.84
N LYS A 441 16.95 -2.14 23.86
CA LYS A 441 17.63 -3.36 24.28
C LYS A 441 17.64 -4.43 23.18
N VAL A 442 16.51 -4.67 22.52
CA VAL A 442 16.41 -5.62 21.40
C VAL A 442 17.29 -5.18 20.23
N SER A 443 17.22 -3.88 19.85
CA SER A 443 18.08 -3.33 18.79
C SER A 443 19.57 -3.45 19.12
N THR A 444 19.98 -3.16 20.34
CA THR A 444 21.37 -3.25 20.77
C THR A 444 21.89 -4.69 20.66
N ILE A 445 21.06 -5.69 20.96
CA ILE A 445 21.42 -7.11 20.84
C ILE A 445 21.52 -7.52 19.35
N GLU A 446 20.58 -7.06 18.51
CA GLU A 446 20.62 -7.35 17.06
C GLU A 446 21.81 -6.71 16.36
N ASP A 447 22.16 -5.46 16.70
CA ASP A 447 23.32 -4.75 16.16
C ASP A 447 24.64 -5.33 16.65
N ALA A 448 24.68 -5.83 17.88
CA ALA A 448 25.88 -6.46 18.46
C ALA A 448 26.18 -7.87 17.90
N THR A 449 25.15 -8.55 17.37
CA THR A 449 25.27 -9.93 16.85
C THR A 449 24.54 -10.08 15.52
N PRO A 450 25.00 -9.40 14.44
CA PRO A 450 24.38 -9.53 13.13
C PRO A 450 24.59 -10.95 12.59
N MET A 451 23.53 -11.51 11.97
CA MET A 451 23.64 -12.81 11.32
C MET A 451 24.64 -12.74 10.14
N PRO A 452 25.60 -13.66 10.04
CA PRO A 452 26.56 -13.68 8.95
C PRO A 452 25.88 -13.75 7.58
N LYS A 453 26.39 -13.01 6.59
CA LYS A 453 25.88 -13.09 5.21
C LYS A 453 26.00 -14.52 4.68
N GLY A 454 24.91 -15.03 4.11
CA GLY A 454 24.87 -16.39 3.56
C GLY A 454 24.69 -17.50 4.59
N PHE A 455 24.52 -17.18 5.88
CA PHE A 455 24.36 -18.16 6.96
C PHE A 455 23.20 -19.13 6.73
N GLY A 456 22.15 -18.71 6.02
CA GLY A 456 21.04 -19.59 5.61
C GLY A 456 21.50 -20.81 4.79
N ASN A 457 22.48 -20.64 3.90
CA ASN A 457 23.05 -21.75 3.14
C ASN A 457 23.83 -22.70 4.07
N THR A 458 24.61 -22.14 5.01
CA THR A 458 25.32 -22.92 6.02
C THR A 458 24.38 -23.77 6.88
N VAL A 459 23.24 -23.21 7.29
CA VAL A 459 22.20 -23.93 8.04
C VAL A 459 21.56 -25.02 7.18
N SER A 460 21.24 -24.71 5.91
CA SER A 460 20.67 -25.66 4.95
C SER A 460 21.57 -26.89 4.78
N GLU A 461 22.86 -26.67 4.58
CA GLU A 461 23.86 -27.75 4.40
C GLU A 461 24.07 -28.53 5.70
N ALA A 462 24.26 -27.82 6.82
CA ALA A 462 24.58 -28.44 8.12
C ALA A 462 23.47 -29.31 8.69
N LEU A 463 22.20 -28.90 8.48
CA LEU A 463 21.02 -29.61 8.98
C LEU A 463 20.33 -30.44 7.89
N ASN A 464 20.85 -30.45 6.66
CA ASN A 464 20.27 -31.11 5.49
C ASN A 464 18.80 -30.72 5.26
N ILE A 465 18.48 -29.41 5.37
CA ILE A 465 17.15 -28.85 5.20
C ILE A 465 17.10 -28.07 3.89
N ALA A 466 16.23 -28.48 2.96
CA ALA A 466 16.03 -27.76 1.71
C ALA A 466 15.47 -26.33 1.94
N ALA A 467 15.71 -25.43 0.99
CA ALA A 467 15.12 -24.09 1.01
C ALA A 467 13.59 -24.16 1.15
N GLY A 468 13.06 -23.47 2.17
CA GLY A 468 11.64 -23.50 2.48
C GLY A 468 11.33 -23.14 3.94
N PRO A 469 10.07 -23.34 4.39
CA PRO A 469 9.63 -22.97 5.74
C PRO A 469 10.46 -23.61 6.85
N ALA A 470 10.83 -24.88 6.70
CA ALA A 470 11.62 -25.60 7.69
C ALA A 470 13.01 -25.01 7.90
N LEU A 471 13.66 -24.53 6.83
CA LEU A 471 14.92 -23.81 6.91
C LEU A 471 14.74 -22.46 7.64
N GLY A 472 13.67 -21.72 7.33
CA GLY A 472 13.33 -20.48 8.02
C GLY A 472 13.15 -20.71 9.53
N ASP A 473 12.43 -21.73 9.92
CA ASP A 473 12.21 -22.09 11.34
C ASP A 473 13.53 -22.47 12.05
N ALA A 474 14.42 -23.21 11.37
CA ALA A 474 15.73 -23.55 11.90
C ALA A 474 16.60 -22.30 12.10
N ILE A 475 16.63 -21.40 11.12
CA ILE A 475 17.38 -20.13 11.22
C ILE A 475 16.84 -19.27 12.37
N GLN A 476 15.53 -19.19 12.54
CA GLN A 476 14.91 -18.46 13.65
C GLN A 476 15.27 -19.05 15.02
N ARG A 477 15.29 -20.37 15.17
CA ARG A 477 15.72 -21.01 16.41
C ARG A 477 17.19 -20.72 16.76
N ILE A 478 18.05 -20.79 15.75
CA ILE A 478 19.48 -20.46 15.90
C ILE A 478 19.63 -18.99 16.36
N ARG A 479 18.95 -18.06 15.68
CA ARG A 479 18.92 -16.64 16.05
C ARG A 479 18.45 -16.42 17.49
N GLN A 480 17.41 -17.12 17.90
CA GLN A 480 16.89 -17.05 19.27
C GLN A 480 17.93 -17.53 20.31
N MET A 481 18.69 -18.59 20.01
CA MET A 481 19.73 -19.07 20.91
C MET A 481 20.84 -18.04 21.10
N VAL A 482 21.19 -17.29 20.06
CA VAL A 482 22.20 -16.23 20.14
C VAL A 482 21.66 -15.01 20.91
N ILE A 483 20.47 -14.51 20.53
CA ILE A 483 19.85 -13.33 21.15
C ILE A 483 19.56 -13.57 22.65
N SER A 484 19.13 -14.77 23.02
CA SER A 484 18.84 -15.14 24.41
C SER A 484 20.10 -15.42 25.27
N GLY A 485 21.28 -15.35 24.65
CA GLY A 485 22.55 -15.71 25.33
C GLY A 485 22.73 -17.21 25.56
N ASN A 486 21.84 -18.04 25.01
CA ASN A 486 21.96 -19.52 25.08
C ASN A 486 23.09 -20.04 24.17
N ALA A 487 23.58 -19.25 23.22
CA ALA A 487 24.78 -19.51 22.44
C ALA A 487 25.56 -18.20 22.27
N LYS A 488 26.88 -18.27 22.19
CA LYS A 488 27.76 -17.09 22.06
C LYS A 488 27.92 -16.64 20.61
N SER A 489 27.62 -17.52 19.65
CA SER A 489 27.65 -17.20 18.21
C SER A 489 26.63 -18.02 17.44
N TYR A 490 26.41 -17.64 16.17
CA TYR A 490 25.53 -18.37 15.26
C TYR A 490 26.04 -19.78 14.95
N GLU A 491 27.36 -19.95 14.89
CA GLU A 491 28.00 -21.25 14.67
C GLU A 491 27.77 -22.16 15.86
N GLU A 492 27.95 -21.67 17.09
CA GLU A 492 27.70 -22.43 18.32
C GLU A 492 26.24 -22.84 18.43
N ALA A 493 25.32 -21.93 18.06
CA ALA A 493 23.89 -22.22 18.05
C ALA A 493 23.52 -23.29 17.00
N LEU A 494 24.14 -23.24 15.81
CA LEU A 494 23.98 -24.24 14.77
C LEU A 494 24.50 -25.61 15.21
N ASP A 495 25.67 -25.66 15.85
CA ASP A 495 26.24 -26.91 16.36
C ASP A 495 25.36 -27.58 17.43
N ARG A 496 24.67 -26.78 18.24
CA ARG A 496 23.69 -27.31 19.22
C ARG A 496 22.40 -27.82 18.59
N MET A 497 22.14 -27.51 17.33
CA MET A 497 20.98 -27.99 16.58
C MET A 497 21.27 -29.22 15.71
N ARG A 498 22.54 -29.54 15.48
CA ARG A 498 23.03 -30.80 14.87
C ARG A 498 22.82 -31.97 15.81
#